data_b95e8982980bf483d04ac2e17d5e1045
#
_entry.id   b95e8982980bf483d04ac2e17d5e1045
#
_cell.length_a   1.000
_cell.length_b   1.000
_cell.length_c   1.000
_cell.angle_alpha   90.00
_cell.angle_beta   90.00
_cell.angle_gamma   90.00
#
_symmetry.space_group_name_H-M   'P 1'
#
loop_
_entity.id
_entity.type
_entity.pdbx_description
1 polymer ?
#
loop_
_entity_poly.entity_id
_entity_poly.type
_entity_poly.pdbx_seq_one_letter_code
_entity_poly.pdbx_strand_id
1 'polypeptide(L)'
;CEGLPVSAESTATTTEGMIEEGRHLASLAPNIVVKLPICAESLAATHQLASEGIRVNMTLIFSAPQALLAANAGARYISPFVGRFDDIGEDGIEQLGTVVSCIENYVWDKNVDHTVEIITASVRTPNHVTQAALLGADIATVPFGALKKCLKHPLTDAGLKSFEADWEKVKAQQ
;
A
#
# COMPACT_ATOMS: atom_id res chain seq x y z
N CYS A 1 13.06 11.56 1.32
CA CYS A 1 12.92 10.07 1.19
C CYS A 1 14.07 9.48 0.37
N GLU A 2 15.33 9.76 0.75
CA GLU A 2 16.48 9.19 0.04
C GLU A 2 16.41 7.65 0.08
N GLY A 3 16.42 7.04 -1.12
CA GLY A 3 16.43 5.59 -1.30
C GLY A 3 15.11 4.84 -1.09
N LEU A 4 14.07 5.48 -0.53
CA LEU A 4 12.77 4.83 -0.35
C LEU A 4 11.87 5.05 -1.58
N PRO A 5 11.06 4.05 -1.99
CA PRO A 5 10.13 4.19 -3.10
C PRO A 5 9.12 5.32 -2.86
N VAL A 6 8.87 6.12 -3.90
CA VAL A 6 7.87 7.20 -3.89
C VAL A 6 6.95 7.02 -5.10
N SER A 7 5.67 6.81 -4.88
CA SER A 7 4.69 6.72 -5.96
C SER A 7 4.32 8.10 -6.51
N ALA A 8 4.46 8.28 -7.83
CA ALA A 8 4.00 9.45 -8.57
C ALA A 8 2.92 9.00 -9.57
N GLU A 9 1.71 9.59 -9.44
CA GLU A 9 0.54 9.16 -10.20
C GLU A 9 0.46 9.88 -11.54
N SER A 10 0.28 9.10 -12.63
CA SER A 10 -0.01 9.63 -13.95
C SER A 10 -1.46 10.14 -14.03
N THR A 11 -1.66 11.21 -14.77
CA THR A 11 -2.97 11.80 -15.06
C THR A 11 -3.48 11.49 -16.46
N ALA A 12 -2.67 10.83 -17.28
CA ALA A 12 -3.04 10.42 -18.62
C ALA A 12 -4.15 9.37 -18.61
N THR A 13 -4.94 9.34 -19.68
CA THR A 13 -6.10 8.44 -19.82
C THR A 13 -5.97 7.44 -20.97
N THR A 14 -4.91 7.55 -21.79
CA THR A 14 -4.61 6.62 -22.87
C THR A 14 -3.36 5.82 -22.57
N THR A 15 -3.24 4.64 -23.18
CA THR A 15 -2.06 3.78 -23.01
C THR A 15 -0.76 4.52 -23.36
N GLU A 16 -0.72 5.18 -24.52
CA GLU A 16 0.44 5.92 -25.00
C GLU A 16 0.80 7.08 -24.06
N GLY A 17 -0.22 7.83 -23.61
CA GLY A 17 -0.03 8.93 -22.66
C GLY A 17 0.49 8.46 -21.30
N MET A 18 -0.02 7.34 -20.78
CA MET A 18 0.47 6.72 -19.53
C MET A 18 1.92 6.23 -19.66
N ILE A 19 2.31 5.70 -20.81
CA ILE A 19 3.69 5.27 -21.09
C ILE A 19 4.62 6.49 -21.14
N GLU A 20 4.25 7.54 -21.89
CA GLU A 20 5.06 8.74 -22.04
C GLU A 20 5.24 9.46 -20.68
N GLU A 21 4.14 9.70 -19.97
CA GLU A 21 4.17 10.33 -18.64
C GLU A 21 4.91 9.45 -17.63
N GLY A 22 4.72 8.12 -17.67
CA GLY A 22 5.42 7.16 -16.83
C GLY A 22 6.94 7.19 -17.00
N ARG A 23 7.43 7.24 -18.24
CA ARG A 23 8.86 7.41 -18.54
C ARG A 23 9.39 8.74 -18.02
N HIS A 24 8.62 9.81 -18.20
CA HIS A 24 8.97 11.13 -17.66
C HIS A 24 9.07 11.10 -16.14
N LEU A 25 8.05 10.61 -15.44
CA LEU A 25 8.05 10.51 -13.98
C LEU A 25 9.23 9.68 -13.47
N ALA A 26 9.49 8.53 -14.06
CA ALA A 26 10.60 7.65 -13.68
C ALA A 26 11.98 8.32 -13.89
N SER A 27 12.10 9.25 -14.84
CA SER A 27 13.35 9.97 -15.10
C SER A 27 13.69 11.04 -14.04
N LEU A 28 12.72 11.46 -13.22
CA LEU A 28 12.92 12.52 -12.21
C LEU A 28 13.81 12.06 -11.05
N ALA A 29 13.70 10.79 -10.63
CA ALA A 29 14.56 10.22 -9.61
C ALA A 29 14.50 8.67 -9.63
N PRO A 30 15.58 7.97 -9.26
CA PRO A 30 15.66 6.50 -9.35
C PRO A 30 14.73 5.75 -8.39
N ASN A 31 14.19 6.43 -7.39
CA ASN A 31 13.25 5.86 -6.43
C ASN A 31 11.78 6.15 -6.76
N ILE A 32 11.49 6.80 -7.88
CA ILE A 32 10.12 6.98 -8.33
C ILE A 32 9.52 5.64 -8.79
N VAL A 33 8.28 5.43 -8.39
CA VAL A 33 7.40 4.34 -8.83
C VAL A 33 6.21 4.99 -9.54
N VAL A 34 5.99 4.66 -10.78
CA VAL A 34 4.87 5.20 -11.57
C VAL A 34 3.57 4.61 -11.04
N LYS A 35 2.59 5.43 -10.70
CA LYS A 35 1.31 4.95 -10.18
C LYS A 35 0.21 5.13 -11.22
N LEU A 36 -0.52 4.04 -11.51
CA LEU A 36 -1.56 3.98 -12.53
C LEU A 36 -2.85 3.37 -11.95
N PRO A 37 -4.03 3.95 -12.23
CA PRO A 37 -5.31 3.34 -11.84
C PRO A 37 -5.58 2.10 -12.70
N ILE A 38 -6.27 1.09 -12.14
CA ILE A 38 -6.57 -0.15 -12.86
C ILE A 38 -7.61 0.09 -13.97
N CYS A 39 -7.21 -0.11 -15.21
CA CYS A 39 -8.06 -0.14 -16.41
C CYS A 39 -7.35 -0.92 -17.52
N ALA A 40 -7.98 -1.13 -18.66
CA ALA A 40 -7.39 -1.86 -19.79
C ALA A 40 -6.14 -1.13 -20.33
N GLU A 41 -6.24 0.18 -20.48
CA GLU A 41 -5.16 1.04 -20.98
C GLU A 41 -3.93 1.00 -20.06
N SER A 42 -4.15 1.04 -18.74
CA SER A 42 -3.05 1.00 -17.77
C SER A 42 -2.42 -0.38 -17.62
N LEU A 43 -3.15 -1.47 -17.87
CA LEU A 43 -2.55 -2.82 -17.93
C LEU A 43 -1.55 -2.91 -19.08
N ALA A 44 -1.93 -2.42 -20.28
CA ALA A 44 -1.04 -2.36 -21.42
C ALA A 44 0.18 -1.44 -21.15
N ALA A 45 -0.05 -0.25 -20.57
CA ALA A 45 1.02 0.66 -20.19
C ALA A 45 1.95 0.06 -19.13
N THR A 46 1.40 -0.64 -18.12
CA THR A 46 2.19 -1.33 -17.10
C THR A 46 3.10 -2.38 -17.71
N HIS A 47 2.58 -3.21 -18.61
CA HIS A 47 3.37 -4.23 -19.29
C HIS A 47 4.56 -3.61 -20.05
N GLN A 48 4.33 -2.53 -20.78
CA GLN A 48 5.40 -1.82 -21.52
C GLN A 48 6.42 -1.21 -20.54
N LEU A 49 5.98 -0.45 -19.53
CA LEU A 49 6.88 0.19 -18.56
C LEU A 49 7.70 -0.83 -17.76
N ALA A 50 7.07 -1.94 -17.34
CA ALA A 50 7.77 -3.02 -16.65
C ALA A 50 8.85 -3.68 -17.53
N SER A 51 8.59 -3.88 -18.81
CA SER A 51 9.59 -4.40 -19.77
C SER A 51 10.80 -3.47 -19.94
N GLU A 52 10.64 -2.19 -19.63
CA GLU A 52 11.69 -1.17 -19.63
C GLU A 52 12.40 -1.03 -18.26
N GLY A 53 12.03 -1.87 -17.28
CA GLY A 53 12.58 -1.82 -15.92
C GLY A 53 11.98 -0.69 -15.04
N ILE A 54 10.91 -0.03 -15.48
CA ILE A 54 10.22 1.02 -14.73
C ILE A 54 9.21 0.36 -13.78
N ARG A 55 9.36 0.64 -12.48
CA ARG A 55 8.46 0.09 -11.47
C ARG A 55 7.09 0.77 -11.52
N VAL A 56 6.04 -0.04 -11.50
CA VAL A 56 4.65 0.44 -11.50
C VAL A 56 3.92 0.01 -10.24
N ASN A 57 3.11 0.92 -9.70
CA ASN A 57 2.13 0.69 -8.64
C ASN A 57 0.73 0.81 -9.23
N MET A 58 0.05 -0.34 -9.38
CA MET A 58 -1.34 -0.36 -9.84
C MET A 58 -2.29 -0.07 -8.69
N THR A 59 -3.06 0.99 -8.80
CA THR A 59 -3.96 1.49 -7.75
C THR A 59 -5.43 1.35 -8.09
N LEU A 60 -6.31 1.69 -7.14
CA LEU A 60 -7.76 1.51 -7.23
C LEU A 60 -8.16 0.05 -7.43
N ILE A 61 -7.44 -0.87 -6.80
CA ILE A 61 -7.75 -2.30 -6.80
C ILE A 61 -8.87 -2.56 -5.78
N PHE A 62 -9.97 -3.14 -6.25
CA PHE A 62 -11.15 -3.48 -5.46
C PHE A 62 -11.55 -4.95 -5.56
N SER A 63 -10.77 -5.79 -6.24
CA SER A 63 -11.04 -7.22 -6.35
C SER A 63 -9.78 -8.04 -6.61
N ALA A 64 -9.80 -9.32 -6.23
CA ALA A 64 -8.70 -10.23 -6.50
C ALA A 64 -8.43 -10.43 -8.02
N PRO A 65 -9.41 -10.53 -8.92
CA PRO A 65 -9.14 -10.54 -10.36
C PRO A 65 -8.38 -9.31 -10.86
N GLN A 66 -8.71 -8.11 -10.38
CA GLN A 66 -7.95 -6.89 -10.72
C GLN A 66 -6.51 -6.98 -10.23
N ALA A 67 -6.28 -7.47 -9.01
CA ALA A 67 -4.95 -7.67 -8.45
C ALA A 67 -4.11 -8.65 -9.29
N LEU A 68 -4.70 -9.79 -9.69
CA LEU A 68 -4.04 -10.78 -10.54
C LEU A 68 -3.70 -10.23 -11.93
N LEU A 69 -4.61 -9.48 -12.56
CA LEU A 69 -4.34 -8.82 -13.85
C LEU A 69 -3.20 -7.81 -13.74
N ALA A 70 -3.20 -6.97 -12.68
CA ALA A 70 -2.14 -6.00 -12.43
C ALA A 70 -0.77 -6.68 -12.24
N ALA A 71 -0.73 -7.73 -11.43
CA ALA A 71 0.50 -8.50 -11.19
C ALA A 71 1.01 -9.18 -12.47
N ASN A 72 0.11 -9.81 -13.26
CA ASN A 72 0.48 -10.42 -14.53
C ASN A 72 0.93 -9.39 -15.60
N ALA A 73 0.47 -8.15 -15.53
CA ALA A 73 0.97 -7.06 -16.37
C ALA A 73 2.38 -6.60 -15.99
N GLY A 74 2.94 -7.08 -14.87
CA GLY A 74 4.29 -6.73 -14.39
C GLY A 74 4.33 -5.61 -13.36
N ALA A 75 3.20 -5.30 -12.71
CA ALA A 75 3.21 -4.34 -11.62
C ALA A 75 4.13 -4.80 -10.47
N ARG A 76 5.01 -3.92 -10.01
CA ARG A 76 5.86 -4.16 -8.83
C ARG A 76 5.07 -4.01 -7.53
N TYR A 77 4.07 -3.14 -7.53
CA TYR A 77 3.17 -2.91 -6.41
C TYR A 77 1.72 -2.94 -6.88
N ILE A 78 0.85 -3.48 -6.02
CA ILE A 78 -0.59 -3.40 -6.18
C ILE A 78 -1.20 -2.77 -4.93
N SER A 79 -2.17 -1.88 -5.10
CA SER A 79 -2.75 -1.11 -4.01
C SER A 79 -4.26 -1.39 -3.86
N PRO A 80 -4.66 -2.50 -3.19
CA PRO A 80 -6.04 -2.72 -2.80
C PRO A 80 -6.50 -1.70 -1.76
N PHE A 81 -7.74 -1.18 -1.94
CA PHE A 81 -8.31 -0.17 -1.08
C PHE A 81 -9.23 -0.81 -0.03
N VAL A 82 -8.97 -0.58 1.26
CA VAL A 82 -9.82 -1.10 2.34
C VAL A 82 -10.89 -0.09 2.77
N GLY A 83 -10.53 1.15 3.08
CA GLY A 83 -11.46 2.10 3.65
C GLY A 83 -12.60 2.55 2.73
N ARG A 84 -12.50 2.36 1.43
CA ARG A 84 -13.61 2.64 0.50
C ARG A 84 -14.69 1.57 0.51
N PHE A 85 -14.36 0.33 0.84
CA PHE A 85 -15.35 -0.71 1.10
C PHE A 85 -16.18 -0.38 2.34
N ASP A 86 -15.54 0.10 3.41
CA ASP A 86 -16.24 0.52 4.63
C ASP A 86 -17.24 1.65 4.34
N ASP A 87 -16.93 2.56 3.39
CA ASP A 87 -17.83 3.66 3.01
C ASP A 87 -19.15 3.17 2.41
N ILE A 88 -19.17 1.98 1.81
CA ILE A 88 -20.36 1.37 1.21
C ILE A 88 -20.94 0.23 2.05
N GLY A 89 -20.42 0.03 3.27
CA GLY A 89 -20.89 -0.98 4.21
C GLY A 89 -20.39 -2.40 3.94
N GLU A 90 -19.32 -2.55 3.17
CA GLU A 90 -18.62 -3.81 2.93
C GLU A 90 -17.34 -3.90 3.78
N ASP A 91 -16.84 -5.13 4.01
CA ASP A 91 -15.61 -5.37 4.78
C ASP A 91 -14.37 -5.29 3.87
N GLY A 92 -13.65 -4.16 3.93
CA GLY A 92 -12.44 -3.96 3.15
C GLY A 92 -11.27 -4.86 3.57
N ILE A 93 -11.26 -5.32 4.81
CA ILE A 93 -10.23 -6.24 5.32
C ILE A 93 -10.45 -7.66 4.78
N GLU A 94 -11.70 -8.12 4.69
CA GLU A 94 -12.03 -9.40 4.05
C GLU A 94 -11.58 -9.41 2.58
N GLN A 95 -11.84 -8.31 1.86
CA GLN A 95 -11.39 -8.15 0.46
C GLN A 95 -9.87 -8.14 0.34
N LEU A 96 -9.16 -7.46 1.25
CA LEU A 96 -7.71 -7.49 1.31
C LEU A 96 -7.18 -8.93 1.52
N GLY A 97 -7.76 -9.68 2.46
CA GLY A 97 -7.40 -11.07 2.71
C GLY A 97 -7.57 -11.96 1.49
N THR A 98 -8.64 -11.73 0.72
CA THR A 98 -8.87 -12.43 -0.55
C THR A 98 -7.78 -12.08 -1.57
N VAL A 99 -7.39 -10.81 -1.70
CA VAL A 99 -6.32 -10.38 -2.60
C VAL A 99 -4.98 -11.02 -2.20
N VAL A 100 -4.59 -10.93 -0.92
CA VAL A 100 -3.35 -11.52 -0.41
C VAL A 100 -3.31 -13.03 -0.71
N SER A 101 -4.35 -13.76 -0.32
CA SER A 101 -4.42 -15.21 -0.55
C SER A 101 -4.35 -15.57 -2.04
N CYS A 102 -4.99 -14.79 -2.92
CA CYS A 102 -4.91 -15.03 -4.36
C CYS A 102 -3.51 -14.81 -4.92
N ILE A 103 -2.81 -13.75 -4.50
CA ILE A 103 -1.44 -13.45 -4.96
C ILE A 103 -0.45 -14.51 -4.44
N GLU A 104 -0.56 -14.91 -3.16
CA GLU A 104 0.32 -15.92 -2.55
C GLU A 104 0.15 -17.32 -3.16
N ASN A 105 -1.08 -17.71 -3.48
CA ASN A 105 -1.39 -19.04 -4.01
C ASN A 105 -1.36 -19.12 -5.54
N TYR A 106 -1.19 -18.03 -6.24
CA TYR A 106 -1.12 -18.05 -7.70
C TYR A 106 0.18 -18.71 -8.18
N VAL A 107 0.06 -19.59 -9.17
CA VAL A 107 1.22 -20.27 -9.76
C VAL A 107 1.85 -19.34 -10.81
N TRP A 108 2.87 -18.61 -10.38
CA TRP A 108 3.64 -17.74 -11.25
C TRP A 108 4.57 -18.53 -12.19
N ASP A 109 4.84 -17.99 -13.38
CA ASP A 109 5.88 -18.55 -14.23
C ASP A 109 7.24 -18.42 -13.53
N LYS A 110 7.88 -19.54 -13.25
CA LYS A 110 9.17 -19.60 -12.54
C LYS A 110 10.34 -18.95 -13.30
N ASN A 111 10.15 -18.64 -14.57
CA ASN A 111 11.15 -17.98 -15.41
C ASN A 111 11.05 -16.44 -15.38
N VAL A 112 10.03 -15.91 -14.72
CA VAL A 112 9.79 -14.46 -14.59
C VAL A 112 9.91 -14.08 -13.12
N ASP A 113 10.63 -13.01 -12.81
CA ASP A 113 10.69 -12.47 -11.46
C ASP A 113 9.36 -11.77 -11.12
N HIS A 114 8.47 -12.51 -10.46
CA HIS A 114 7.16 -12.06 -10.03
C HIS A 114 7.20 -11.57 -8.56
N THR A 115 8.05 -10.63 -8.25
CA THR A 115 8.06 -10.00 -6.93
C THR A 115 7.05 -8.85 -6.89
N VAL A 116 5.76 -9.17 -6.73
CA VAL A 116 4.74 -8.15 -6.49
C VAL A 116 4.55 -7.93 -4.99
N GLU A 117 4.51 -6.68 -4.55
CA GLU A 117 4.23 -6.29 -3.15
C GLU A 117 2.84 -5.66 -3.04
N ILE A 118 2.14 -6.01 -1.96
CA ILE A 118 0.77 -5.55 -1.69
C ILE A 118 0.81 -4.34 -0.77
N ILE A 119 0.28 -3.22 -1.25
CA ILE A 119 0.14 -1.97 -0.48
C ILE A 119 -1.32 -1.84 -0.03
N THR A 120 -1.60 -2.05 1.25
CA THR A 120 -2.92 -1.73 1.80
C THR A 120 -3.16 -0.23 1.71
N ALA A 121 -4.09 0.18 0.87
CA ALA A 121 -4.41 1.58 0.60
C ALA A 121 -5.72 2.01 1.27
N SER A 122 -5.93 3.35 1.39
CA SER A 122 -7.11 3.91 2.05
C SER A 122 -7.29 3.46 3.51
N VAL A 123 -6.18 3.32 4.23
CA VAL A 123 -6.18 3.00 5.66
C VAL A 123 -6.75 4.17 6.46
N ARG A 124 -7.68 3.91 7.40
CA ARG A 124 -8.38 4.95 8.18
C ARG A 124 -8.31 4.76 9.68
N THR A 125 -8.05 3.54 10.11
CA THR A 125 -8.11 3.17 11.54
C THR A 125 -6.87 2.36 11.96
N PRO A 126 -6.54 2.33 13.27
CA PRO A 126 -5.52 1.42 13.79
C PRO A 126 -5.82 -0.05 13.50
N ASN A 127 -7.11 -0.42 13.47
CA ASN A 127 -7.51 -1.79 13.16
C ASN A 127 -7.12 -2.18 11.73
N HIS A 128 -7.27 -1.28 10.74
CA HIS A 128 -6.82 -1.54 9.36
C HIS A 128 -5.31 -1.84 9.32
N VAL A 129 -4.50 -1.10 10.10
CA VAL A 129 -3.04 -1.35 10.17
C VAL A 129 -2.74 -2.73 10.75
N THR A 130 -3.41 -3.08 11.86
CA THR A 130 -3.22 -4.38 12.51
C THR A 130 -3.66 -5.53 11.61
N GLN A 131 -4.84 -5.43 11.00
CA GLN A 131 -5.38 -6.49 10.14
C GLN A 131 -4.57 -6.64 8.85
N ALA A 132 -4.12 -5.54 8.24
CA ALA A 132 -3.23 -5.59 7.07
C ALA A 132 -1.93 -6.36 7.39
N ALA A 133 -1.32 -6.09 8.54
CA ALA A 133 -0.12 -6.80 8.99
C ALA A 133 -0.38 -8.28 9.26
N LEU A 134 -1.52 -8.63 9.90
CA LEU A 134 -1.90 -10.03 10.19
C LEU A 134 -2.19 -10.84 8.91
N LEU A 135 -2.72 -10.18 7.88
CA LEU A 135 -2.98 -10.79 6.58
C LEU A 135 -1.72 -10.96 5.73
N GLY A 136 -0.59 -10.37 6.11
CA GLY A 136 0.66 -10.48 5.36
C GLY A 136 0.81 -9.46 4.23
N ALA A 137 0.02 -8.37 4.21
CA ALA A 137 0.28 -7.27 3.28
C ALA A 137 1.64 -6.63 3.58
N ASP A 138 2.44 -6.37 2.53
CA ASP A 138 3.83 -5.93 2.67
C ASP A 138 3.95 -4.49 3.17
N ILE A 139 3.03 -3.63 2.75
CA ILE A 139 3.05 -2.19 2.99
C ILE A 139 1.65 -1.70 3.35
N ALA A 140 1.57 -0.64 4.17
CA ALA A 140 0.33 0.10 4.39
C ALA A 140 0.56 1.60 4.21
N THR A 141 -0.30 2.26 3.42
CA THR A 141 -0.32 3.73 3.32
C THR A 141 -1.20 4.30 4.41
N VAL A 142 -0.57 4.80 5.48
CA VAL A 142 -1.27 5.25 6.69
C VAL A 142 -1.29 6.77 6.74
N PRO A 143 -2.46 7.43 6.59
CA PRO A 143 -2.58 8.87 6.77
C PRO A 143 -2.14 9.29 8.17
N PHE A 144 -1.53 10.46 8.31
CA PHE A 144 -0.99 10.94 9.58
C PHE A 144 -2.02 10.95 10.72
N GLY A 145 -3.28 11.28 10.40
CA GLY A 145 -4.38 11.21 11.37
C GLY A 145 -4.65 9.80 11.92
N ALA A 146 -4.54 8.77 11.07
CA ALA A 146 -4.67 7.38 11.48
C ALA A 146 -3.43 6.92 12.25
N LEU A 147 -2.23 7.31 11.81
CA LEU A 147 -0.96 7.00 12.49
C LEU A 147 -0.95 7.55 13.94
N LYS A 148 -1.41 8.79 14.15
CA LYS A 148 -1.57 9.36 15.48
C LYS A 148 -2.49 8.52 16.39
N LYS A 149 -3.56 7.96 15.83
CA LYS A 149 -4.48 7.09 16.58
C LYS A 149 -3.81 5.79 17.01
N CYS A 150 -2.87 5.25 16.23
CA CYS A 150 -2.13 4.03 16.57
C CYS A 150 -1.28 4.19 17.84
N LEU A 151 -0.88 5.41 18.20
CA LEU A 151 -0.14 5.71 19.44
C LEU A 151 -1.03 5.84 20.67
N LYS A 152 -2.35 5.96 20.51
CA LYS A 152 -3.31 6.21 21.59
C LYS A 152 -3.81 4.90 22.19
N HIS A 153 -3.58 4.73 23.50
CA HIS A 153 -4.16 3.60 24.26
C HIS A 153 -4.44 4.03 25.71
N PRO A 154 -5.65 3.78 26.24
CA PRO A 154 -6.00 4.20 27.61
C PRO A 154 -5.06 3.64 28.68
N LEU A 155 -4.59 2.40 28.53
CA LEU A 155 -3.64 1.79 29.48
C LEU A 155 -2.25 2.41 29.40
N THR A 156 -1.81 2.88 28.24
CA THR A 156 -0.55 3.63 28.09
C THR A 156 -0.65 4.96 28.83
N ASP A 157 -1.77 5.69 28.66
CA ASP A 157 -2.01 6.96 29.33
C ASP A 157 -2.07 6.79 30.86
N ALA A 158 -2.71 5.73 31.34
CA ALA A 158 -2.75 5.38 32.77
C ALA A 158 -1.37 4.97 33.29
N GLY A 159 -0.63 4.19 32.55
CA GLY A 159 0.74 3.77 32.92
C GLY A 159 1.70 4.94 33.02
N LEU A 160 1.66 5.88 32.09
CA LEU A 160 2.48 7.10 32.13
C LEU A 160 2.19 7.94 33.40
N LYS A 161 0.91 8.11 33.73
CA LYS A 161 0.52 8.81 34.98
C LYS A 161 1.03 8.11 36.24
N SER A 162 0.97 6.78 36.27
CA SER A 162 1.52 6.00 37.38
C SER A 162 3.03 6.18 37.52
N PHE A 163 3.77 6.10 36.41
CA PHE A 163 5.22 6.31 36.42
C PHE A 163 5.62 7.71 36.86
N GLU A 164 4.88 8.73 36.41
CA GLU A 164 5.07 10.12 36.87
C GLU A 164 4.83 10.28 38.37
N ALA A 165 3.74 9.71 38.90
CA ALA A 165 3.44 9.74 40.32
C ALA A 165 4.50 9.03 41.17
N ASP A 166 5.02 7.90 40.72
CA ASP A 166 6.09 7.18 41.43
C ASP A 166 7.40 7.94 41.39
N TRP A 167 7.72 8.59 40.26
CA TRP A 167 8.91 9.44 40.15
C TRP A 167 8.87 10.65 41.10
N GLU A 168 7.71 11.29 41.25
CA GLU A 168 7.56 12.41 42.21
C GLU A 168 7.78 11.96 43.65
N LYS A 169 7.36 10.74 44.05
CA LYS A 169 7.67 10.17 45.37
C LYS A 169 9.17 9.98 45.60
N VAL A 170 9.91 9.51 44.57
CA VAL A 170 11.37 9.34 44.66
C VAL A 170 12.08 10.68 44.81
N LYS A 171 11.67 11.71 44.06
CA LYS A 171 12.23 13.06 44.18
C LYS A 171 12.02 13.66 45.57
N ALA A 172 10.85 13.40 46.20
CA ALA A 172 10.54 13.91 47.52
C ALA A 172 11.38 13.26 48.64
N GLN A 173 12.10 12.18 48.37
CA GLN A 173 12.97 11.47 49.33
C GLN A 173 14.45 11.83 49.17
N GLN A 174 14.79 12.65 48.21
CA GLN A 174 16.16 13.20 47.98
C GLN A 174 16.28 14.62 48.53
#